data_80728e5b45e1f205947adaea5b8ef58b
#
_entry.id   80728e5b45e1f205947adaea5b8ef58b
#
_cell.length_a   1.000
_cell.length_b   1.000
_cell.length_c   1.000
_cell.angle_alpha   90.00
_cell.angle_beta   90.00
_cell.angle_gamma   90.00
#
_symmetry.space_group_name_H-M   'P 1'
#
loop_
_entity.id
_entity.type
_entity.pdbx_description
1 polymer ?
#
loop_
_entity_poly.entity_id
_entity_poly.type
_entity_poly.pdbx_seq_one_letter_code
_entity_poly.pdbx_strand_id
1 'polypeptide(L)' 'MPKCPYCGSTAQVKVTGTDFVENGWEITLYRHYKCGCGCRFYGTSVFYCQEQYEIIEEE' A
#
# COMPACT_ATOMS: atom_id res chain seq x y z
N MET A 1 1.17 -9.02 6.81
CA MET A 1 2.18 -8.85 5.78
C MET A 1 1.60 -9.16 4.41
N PRO A 2 2.04 -8.46 3.37
CA PRO A 2 1.56 -8.74 2.03
C PRO A 2 2.01 -10.12 1.56
N LYS A 3 1.15 -10.77 0.83
CA LYS A 3 1.38 -12.10 0.30
C LYS A 3 1.46 -12.01 -1.23
N CYS A 4 2.48 -12.62 -1.80
CA CYS A 4 2.61 -12.65 -3.26
C CYS A 4 1.41 -13.39 -3.87
N PRO A 5 0.69 -12.76 -4.81
CA PRO A 5 -0.48 -13.41 -5.42
C PRO A 5 -0.11 -14.55 -6.37
N TYR A 6 1.14 -14.64 -6.74
CA TYR A 6 1.61 -15.66 -7.66
C TYR A 6 2.15 -16.91 -6.94
N CYS A 7 3.12 -16.74 -6.05
CA CYS A 7 3.74 -17.88 -5.36
C CYS A 7 3.27 -18.06 -3.92
N GLY A 8 2.52 -17.12 -3.38
CA GLY A 8 1.99 -17.19 -2.02
C GLY A 8 3.01 -16.93 -0.91
N SER A 9 4.25 -16.56 -1.25
CA SER A 9 5.28 -16.27 -0.26
C SER A 9 5.04 -14.91 0.40
N THR A 10 5.34 -14.82 1.70
CA THR A 10 5.39 -13.55 2.42
C THR A 10 6.82 -13.16 2.76
N ALA A 11 7.70 -14.13 2.90
CA ALA A 11 9.08 -13.89 3.34
C ALA A 11 9.96 -13.23 2.26
N GLN A 12 9.61 -13.42 0.99
CA GLN A 12 10.38 -12.89 -0.14
C GLN A 12 9.83 -11.59 -0.70
N VAL A 13 8.78 -11.04 -0.09
CA VAL A 13 8.15 -9.81 -0.53
C VAL A 13 8.88 -8.61 0.06
N LYS A 14 9.24 -7.67 -0.79
CA LYS A 14 9.91 -6.43 -0.39
C LYS A 14 9.15 -5.23 -0.93
N VAL A 15 9.14 -4.16 -0.15
CA VAL A 15 8.60 -2.87 -0.59
C VAL A 15 9.63 -2.21 -1.50
N THR A 16 9.23 -1.86 -2.72
CA THR A 16 10.12 -1.23 -3.70
C THR A 16 9.84 0.26 -3.85
N GLY A 17 8.67 0.73 -3.44
CA GLY A 17 8.33 2.14 -3.52
C GLY A 17 6.98 2.41 -2.87
N THR A 18 6.71 3.68 -2.67
CA THR A 18 5.46 4.16 -2.07
C THR A 18 5.04 5.41 -2.80
N ASP A 19 3.77 5.47 -3.21
CA ASP A 19 3.17 6.65 -3.80
C ASP A 19 1.89 7.00 -3.06
N PHE A 20 1.44 8.23 -3.18
CA PHE A 20 0.15 8.62 -2.65
C PHE A 20 -0.54 9.60 -3.58
N VAL A 21 -1.87 9.61 -3.52
CA VAL A 21 -2.73 10.53 -4.26
C VAL A 21 -3.68 11.18 -3.27
N GLU A 22 -3.71 12.50 -3.27
CA GLU A 22 -4.65 13.29 -2.49
C GLU A 22 -5.85 13.65 -3.36
N ASN A 23 -7.05 13.45 -2.83
CA ASN A 23 -8.28 13.82 -3.50
C ASN A 23 -9.26 14.38 -2.48
N GLY A 24 -9.18 15.70 -2.23
CA GLY A 24 -9.99 16.36 -1.23
C GLY A 24 -9.69 15.86 0.18
N TRP A 25 -10.64 15.15 0.76
CA TRP A 25 -10.53 14.61 2.11
C TRP A 25 -9.88 13.23 2.17
N GLU A 26 -9.64 12.63 1.01
CA GLU A 26 -9.18 11.27 0.91
C GLU A 26 -7.73 11.23 0.42
N ILE A 27 -6.91 10.43 1.09
CA ILE A 27 -5.55 10.16 0.66
C ILE A 27 -5.46 8.65 0.41
N THR A 28 -5.11 8.28 -0.81
CA THR A 28 -4.88 6.89 -1.17
C THR A 28 -3.38 6.63 -1.22
N LEU A 29 -2.92 5.71 -0.41
CA LEU A 29 -1.52 5.31 -0.37
C LEU A 29 -1.33 4.03 -1.17
N TYR A 30 -0.36 4.04 -2.08
CA TYR A 30 0.01 2.88 -2.87
C TYR A 30 1.38 2.39 -2.41
N ARG A 31 1.46 1.13 -2.01
CA ARG A 31 2.73 0.49 -1.70
C ARG A 31 3.03 -0.52 -2.78
N HIS A 32 4.18 -0.38 -3.41
CA HIS A 32 4.62 -1.28 -4.46
C HIS A 32 5.52 -2.35 -3.86
N TYR A 33 5.26 -3.59 -4.25
CA TYR A 33 5.98 -4.74 -3.74
C TYR A 33 6.58 -5.54 -4.88
N LYS A 34 7.66 -6.22 -4.56
CA LYS A 34 8.28 -7.19 -5.46
C LYS A 34 8.59 -8.45 -4.66
N CYS A 35 8.18 -9.59 -5.19
CA CYS A 35 8.51 -10.89 -4.63
C CYS A 35 9.80 -11.44 -5.27
N GLY A 36 10.52 -12.27 -4.53
CA GLY A 36 11.71 -12.96 -5.06
C GLY A 36 11.44 -13.84 -6.27
N CYS A 37 10.19 -14.25 -6.49
CA CYS A 37 9.81 -15.01 -7.69
C CYS A 37 9.73 -14.13 -8.96
N GLY A 38 9.88 -12.80 -8.83
CA GLY A 38 9.81 -11.86 -9.94
C GLY A 38 8.45 -11.18 -10.10
N CYS A 39 7.46 -11.58 -9.34
CA CYS A 39 6.14 -10.98 -9.40
C CYS A 39 6.14 -9.58 -8.77
N ARG A 40 5.49 -8.62 -9.42
CA ARG A 40 5.29 -7.27 -8.90
C ARG A 40 3.81 -7.08 -8.64
N PHE A 41 3.50 -6.47 -7.51
CA PHE A 41 2.12 -6.16 -7.14
C PHE A 41 2.11 -4.93 -6.24
N TYR A 42 0.92 -4.44 -5.96
CA TYR A 42 0.77 -3.28 -5.09
C TYR A 42 -0.41 -3.48 -4.16
N GLY A 43 -0.34 -2.79 -3.02
CA GLY A 43 -1.43 -2.68 -2.09
C GLY A 43 -1.88 -1.24 -1.95
N THR A 44 -3.13 -1.03 -1.58
CA THR A 44 -3.69 0.29 -1.36
C THR A 44 -4.18 0.42 0.08
N SER A 45 -4.02 1.62 0.62
CA SER A 45 -4.60 2.00 1.92
C SER A 45 -5.24 3.36 1.76
N VAL A 46 -6.42 3.53 2.31
CA VAL A 46 -7.16 4.78 2.22
C VAL A 46 -7.17 5.45 3.58
N PHE A 47 -6.83 6.72 3.60
CA PHE A 47 -6.85 7.55 4.80
C PHE A 47 -7.79 8.73 4.57
N TYR A 48 -8.48 9.15 5.61
CA TYR A 48 -9.34 10.32 5.56
C TYR A 48 -8.77 11.42 6.41
N CYS A 49 -8.61 12.62 5.83
CA CYS A 49 -8.20 13.82 6.56
C CYS A 49 -9.40 14.44 7.25
N GLN A 50 -9.24 14.75 8.53
CA GLN A 50 -10.20 15.56 9.28
C GLN A 50 -9.77 17.03 9.26
N GLU A 51 -10.70 17.91 9.64
CA GLU A 51 -10.45 19.35 9.71
C GLU A 51 -9.24 19.74 10.56
N GLN A 52 -8.87 18.92 11.50
CA GLN A 52 -7.73 19.15 12.39
C GLN A 52 -6.44 18.53 11.88
N TYR A 53 -6.41 18.13 10.62
CA TYR A 53 -5.27 17.50 9.98
C TYR A 53 -4.86 16.16 10.61
N GLU A 54 -5.78 15.49 11.25
CA GLU A 54 -5.58 14.12 11.69
C GLU A 54 -5.85 13.18 10.54
N ILE A 55 -4.97 12.21 10.36
CA ILE A 55 -5.14 11.17 9.36
C ILE A 55 -5.63 9.92 10.06
N ILE A 56 -6.81 9.45 9.68
CA ILE A 56 -7.39 8.22 10.19
C ILE A 56 -7.22 7.13 9.15
N GLU A 57 -6.53 6.07 9.53
CA GLU A 57 -6.35 4.92 8.68
C GLU A 57 -7.58 4.01 8.78
N GLU A 58 -8.16 3.68 7.63
CA GLU A 58 -9.22 2.70 7.51
C GLU A 58 -8.74 1.53 6.65
N GLU A 59 -8.82 0.37 7.22
CA GLU A 59 -8.48 -0.88 6.51
C GLU A 59 -9.73 -1.68 6.19
#